data_fcff22c18d068e10fb2d709fe166ebe5
#
_entry.id   fcff22c18d068e10fb2d709fe166ebe5
#
_cell.length_a   1.000
_cell.length_b   1.000
_cell.length_c   1.000
_cell.angle_alpha   90.00
_cell.angle_beta   90.00
_cell.angle_gamma   90.00
#
_symmetry.space_group_name_H-M   'P 1'
#
loop_
_entity.id
_entity.type
_entity.pdbx_description
1 polymer ?
#
loop_
_entity_poly.entity_id
_entity_poly.type
_entity_poly.pdbx_seq_one_letter_code
_entity_poly.pdbx_strand_id
1 'polypeptide(L)'
;MTAAIQNTAAMEASEDIVMDISGEIIHVALPDHDATGEYSRHAGVVMQSIFDNTQRSVCVHILHDEPLTDRNRNNFKAVAESHGQQVVFDDVSSLLARMGQSASRLTTLSRYSVGALFPILVPCTLTADRAIYLDSDIVVNLDIGEVWDIDMKGRALAGVRDDFLSSKRRRFLSPEALSARLNGCDLSAYVNSGMLVFDLRRLRDEGRENLLEACSLWFERHRHTARYLDQDFLNAHFKGDITFVDERFNRHGSAGDTENAVIHYTGPVKPWNGMLGRSKELPYWLYFSRTPWAQPLEEVLVRNMMEAAMGSPNMHPHVSRCYKKILSRLRRDLLRWVSRAGTWTAILCAESLCRLKGLFESK
;
A
#
# COMPACT_ATOMS: atom_id res chain seq x y z
N MET A 1 -19.59 -70.44 26.26
CA MET A 1 -19.29 -70.20 24.86
C MET A 1 -19.46 -68.69 24.60
N THR A 2 -18.35 -68.04 24.53
CA THR A 2 -18.20 -66.57 24.56
C THR A 2 -18.22 -66.05 23.13
N ALA A 3 -19.09 -65.14 22.80
CA ALA A 3 -19.07 -64.40 21.52
C ALA A 3 -18.58 -63.01 21.76
N ALA A 4 -17.46 -62.69 21.19
CA ALA A 4 -16.85 -61.36 21.21
C ALA A 4 -17.55 -60.46 20.20
N ILE A 5 -18.00 -59.32 20.66
CA ILE A 5 -18.51 -58.23 19.82
C ILE A 5 -17.33 -57.36 19.47
N GLN A 6 -16.92 -57.36 18.20
CA GLN A 6 -15.94 -56.42 17.64
C GLN A 6 -16.67 -55.11 17.31
N ASN A 7 -16.28 -54.06 17.98
CA ASN A 7 -16.71 -52.69 17.74
C ASN A 7 -15.71 -52.04 16.79
N THR A 8 -16.03 -51.93 15.51
CA THR A 8 -15.27 -51.19 14.52
C THR A 8 -15.82 -49.77 14.49
N ALA A 9 -15.17 -48.88 15.24
CA ALA A 9 -15.34 -47.45 15.07
C ALA A 9 -14.62 -47.04 13.79
N ALA A 10 -15.39 -46.56 12.81
CA ALA A 10 -14.86 -45.88 11.64
C ALA A 10 -14.20 -44.57 12.11
N MET A 11 -12.89 -44.50 12.00
CA MET A 11 -12.15 -43.26 11.99
C MET A 11 -12.41 -42.59 10.63
N GLU A 12 -13.22 -41.54 10.62
CA GLU A 12 -13.23 -40.58 9.53
C GLU A 12 -11.84 -39.92 9.48
N ALA A 13 -11.09 -40.22 8.43
CA ALA A 13 -9.86 -39.54 8.12
C ALA A 13 -10.24 -38.11 7.72
N SER A 14 -9.85 -37.15 8.55
CA SER A 14 -9.72 -35.76 8.10
C SER A 14 -8.69 -35.75 6.98
N GLU A 15 -9.08 -35.43 5.76
CA GLU A 15 -8.14 -35.07 4.70
C GLU A 15 -7.42 -33.80 5.15
N ASP A 16 -6.29 -33.98 5.79
CA ASP A 16 -5.29 -32.92 5.95
C ASP A 16 -4.92 -32.48 4.54
N ILE A 17 -5.33 -31.27 4.18
CA ILE A 17 -4.83 -30.57 2.98
C ILE A 17 -3.33 -30.38 3.22
N VAL A 18 -2.55 -31.34 2.76
CA VAL A 18 -1.10 -31.22 2.67
C VAL A 18 -0.84 -30.18 1.58
N MET A 19 -0.61 -28.93 1.98
CA MET A 19 -0.05 -27.94 1.08
C MET A 19 1.28 -28.49 0.57
N ASP A 20 1.42 -28.56 -0.75
CA ASP A 20 2.66 -28.96 -1.41
C ASP A 20 3.78 -27.96 -1.07
N ILE A 21 4.58 -28.30 -0.05
CA ILE A 21 5.70 -27.48 0.46
C ILE A 21 6.94 -27.59 -0.47
N SER A 22 6.83 -28.26 -1.63
CA SER A 22 7.92 -28.39 -2.59
C SER A 22 8.07 -27.18 -3.52
N GLY A 23 7.20 -26.16 -3.42
CA GLY A 23 7.23 -24.94 -4.23
C GLY A 23 8.17 -23.88 -3.66
N GLU A 24 8.80 -23.12 -4.53
CA GLU A 24 9.58 -21.93 -4.20
C GLU A 24 8.69 -20.89 -3.46
N ILE A 25 9.17 -20.41 -2.31
CA ILE A 25 8.45 -19.39 -1.51
C ILE A 25 8.54 -18.04 -2.22
N ILE A 26 7.40 -17.38 -2.41
CA ILE A 26 7.32 -16.00 -2.93
C ILE A 26 7.62 -15.02 -1.80
N HIS A 27 8.67 -14.22 -1.92
CA HIS A 27 9.03 -13.19 -0.97
C HIS A 27 8.48 -11.83 -1.41
N VAL A 28 7.62 -11.22 -0.58
CA VAL A 28 7.01 -9.91 -0.83
C VAL A 28 7.40 -8.94 0.28
N ALA A 29 8.03 -7.82 -0.06
CA ALA A 29 8.39 -6.75 0.86
C ALA A 29 7.34 -5.63 0.83
N LEU A 30 6.80 -5.27 2.00
CA LEU A 30 5.84 -4.19 2.20
C LEU A 30 6.42 -3.14 3.16
N PRO A 31 6.38 -1.84 2.82
CA PRO A 31 6.82 -0.78 3.72
C PRO A 31 5.77 -0.52 4.80
N ASP A 32 6.22 -0.30 6.03
CA ASP A 32 5.39 0.15 7.15
C ASP A 32 6.07 1.26 7.94
N HIS A 33 5.88 2.50 7.49
CA HIS A 33 6.28 3.71 8.19
C HIS A 33 5.08 4.25 8.97
N ASP A 34 4.92 3.81 10.21
CA ASP A 34 3.73 4.07 11.02
C ASP A 34 4.03 4.61 12.42
N ALA A 35 4.38 5.89 12.51
CA ALA A 35 4.61 6.59 13.78
C ALA A 35 3.36 6.68 14.68
N THR A 36 2.16 6.43 14.14
CA THR A 36 0.88 6.59 14.87
C THR A 36 0.25 5.27 15.28
N GLY A 37 0.65 4.16 14.69
CA GLY A 37 0.01 2.85 14.83
C GLY A 37 -1.27 2.70 13.98
N GLU A 38 -1.57 3.66 13.10
CA GLU A 38 -2.79 3.68 12.28
C GLU A 38 -2.54 3.38 10.80
N TYR A 39 -1.28 3.46 10.34
CA TYR A 39 -0.95 3.26 8.93
C TYR A 39 -0.76 1.79 8.56
N SER A 40 -0.29 0.95 9.49
CA SER A 40 -0.07 -0.50 9.31
C SER A 40 -1.27 -1.25 8.71
N ARG A 41 -2.50 -0.78 8.96
CA ARG A 41 -3.72 -1.35 8.37
C ARG A 41 -3.71 -1.35 6.84
N HIS A 42 -2.99 -0.42 6.19
CA HIS A 42 -2.92 -0.34 4.74
C HIS A 42 -2.00 -1.42 4.18
N ALA A 43 -0.84 -1.64 4.79
CA ALA A 43 0.01 -2.80 4.49
C ALA A 43 -0.75 -4.12 4.75
N GLY A 44 -1.59 -4.16 5.82
CA GLY A 44 -2.48 -5.28 6.10
C GLY A 44 -3.50 -5.57 4.97
N VAL A 45 -4.01 -4.53 4.30
CA VAL A 45 -4.89 -4.70 3.12
C VAL A 45 -4.13 -5.28 1.93
N VAL A 46 -2.90 -4.82 1.68
CA VAL A 46 -2.05 -5.40 0.62
C VAL A 46 -1.83 -6.88 0.90
N MET A 47 -1.41 -7.22 2.12
CA MET A 47 -1.16 -8.60 2.56
C MET A 47 -2.41 -9.49 2.42
N GLN A 48 -3.57 -9.01 2.88
CA GLN A 48 -4.86 -9.70 2.73
C GLN A 48 -5.18 -9.97 1.26
N SER A 49 -4.99 -8.96 0.38
CA SER A 49 -5.28 -9.09 -1.04
C SER A 49 -4.35 -10.08 -1.74
N ILE A 50 -3.09 -10.16 -1.32
CA ILE A 50 -2.14 -11.17 -1.84
C ILE A 50 -2.62 -12.57 -1.47
N PHE A 51 -2.92 -12.81 -0.19
CA PHE A 51 -3.26 -14.14 0.30
C PHE A 51 -4.62 -14.64 -0.19
N ASP A 52 -5.59 -13.75 -0.37
CA ASP A 52 -6.90 -14.10 -0.93
C ASP A 52 -6.82 -14.56 -2.41
N ASN A 53 -5.77 -14.17 -3.14
CA ASN A 53 -5.67 -14.38 -4.59
C ASN A 53 -4.57 -15.35 -5.02
N THR A 54 -3.86 -16.01 -4.11
CA THR A 54 -2.81 -16.98 -4.46
C THR A 54 -3.00 -18.30 -3.74
N GLN A 55 -2.59 -19.40 -4.39
CA GLN A 55 -2.46 -20.73 -3.79
C GLN A 55 -1.01 -21.10 -3.48
N ARG A 56 -0.06 -20.24 -3.83
CA ARG A 56 1.37 -20.46 -3.61
C ARG A 56 1.78 -20.03 -2.21
N SER A 57 2.87 -20.63 -1.71
CA SER A 57 3.47 -20.21 -0.44
C SER A 57 4.08 -18.82 -0.55
N VAL A 58 3.68 -17.91 0.33
CA VAL A 58 4.15 -16.51 0.37
C VAL A 58 4.71 -16.20 1.75
N CYS A 59 5.86 -15.52 1.78
CA CYS A 59 6.43 -14.88 2.96
C CYS A 59 6.39 -13.36 2.77
N VAL A 60 5.58 -12.67 3.57
CA VAL A 60 5.52 -11.21 3.56
C VAL A 60 6.51 -10.64 4.58
N HIS A 61 7.39 -9.78 4.10
CA HIS A 61 8.36 -9.02 4.87
C HIS A 61 7.80 -7.62 5.15
N ILE A 62 7.44 -7.35 6.40
CA ILE A 62 7.03 -6.00 6.85
C ILE A 62 8.31 -5.24 7.21
N LEU A 63 8.74 -4.36 6.30
CA LEU A 63 9.87 -3.46 6.54
C LEU A 63 9.38 -2.28 7.39
N HIS A 64 9.87 -2.13 8.61
CA HIS A 64 9.43 -1.06 9.50
C HIS A 64 10.61 -0.30 10.13
N ASP A 65 10.45 1.00 10.31
CA ASP A 65 11.45 1.90 10.94
C ASP A 65 11.01 2.41 12.31
N GLU A 66 9.71 2.39 12.59
CA GLU A 66 9.13 2.72 13.88
C GLU A 66 8.71 1.45 14.61
N PRO A 67 8.66 1.46 15.95
CA PRO A 67 8.21 0.31 16.72
C PRO A 67 6.77 -0.07 16.36
N LEU A 68 6.58 -1.25 15.80
CA LEU A 68 5.25 -1.80 15.59
C LEU A 68 4.54 -2.01 16.92
N THR A 69 3.31 -1.50 17.05
CA THR A 69 2.47 -1.80 18.22
C THR A 69 2.19 -3.30 18.30
N ASP A 70 2.02 -3.84 19.53
CA ASP A 70 1.65 -5.26 19.71
C ASP A 70 0.35 -5.59 18.97
N ARG A 71 -0.62 -4.65 18.94
CA ARG A 71 -1.86 -4.80 18.17
C ARG A 71 -1.58 -5.02 16.70
N ASN A 72 -0.77 -4.17 16.07
CA ASN A 72 -0.48 -4.26 14.65
C ASN A 72 0.31 -5.54 14.33
N ARG A 73 1.31 -5.86 15.16
CA ARG A 73 2.08 -7.12 15.03
C ARG A 73 1.17 -8.35 15.10
N ASN A 74 0.24 -8.39 16.06
CA ASN A 74 -0.72 -9.49 16.19
C ASN A 74 -1.71 -9.54 15.03
N ASN A 75 -2.16 -8.39 14.53
CA ASN A 75 -3.04 -8.32 13.37
C ASN A 75 -2.37 -8.85 12.09
N PHE A 76 -1.11 -8.49 11.83
CA PHE A 76 -0.36 -9.06 10.70
C PHE A 76 -0.21 -10.58 10.82
N LYS A 77 0.12 -11.08 12.02
CA LYS A 77 0.19 -12.53 12.27
C LYS A 77 -1.16 -13.21 12.03
N ALA A 78 -2.25 -12.62 12.51
CA ALA A 78 -3.58 -13.19 12.32
C ALA A 78 -3.97 -13.27 10.84
N VAL A 79 -3.61 -12.29 10.00
CA VAL A 79 -3.81 -12.36 8.55
C VAL A 79 -3.00 -13.50 7.95
N ALA A 80 -1.72 -13.67 8.33
CA ALA A 80 -0.88 -14.75 7.81
C ALA A 80 -1.41 -16.13 8.24
N GLU A 81 -1.69 -16.31 9.52
CA GLU A 81 -2.17 -17.56 10.12
C GLU A 81 -3.49 -18.02 9.50
N SER A 82 -4.43 -17.08 9.24
CA SER A 82 -5.73 -17.41 8.63
C SER A 82 -5.63 -17.96 7.20
N HIS A 83 -4.47 -17.78 6.54
CA HIS A 83 -4.21 -18.26 5.19
C HIS A 83 -3.09 -19.31 5.13
N GLY A 84 -2.56 -19.75 6.28
CA GLY A 84 -1.41 -20.67 6.32
C GLY A 84 -0.13 -20.08 5.70
N GLN A 85 0.00 -18.75 5.68
CA GLN A 85 1.10 -18.02 5.06
C GLN A 85 2.07 -17.48 6.12
N GLN A 86 3.19 -16.86 5.70
CA GLN A 86 4.22 -16.38 6.59
C GLN A 86 4.30 -14.86 6.61
N VAL A 87 4.65 -14.30 7.77
CA VAL A 87 5.00 -12.88 7.94
C VAL A 87 6.28 -12.74 8.76
N VAL A 88 7.20 -11.92 8.28
CA VAL A 88 8.45 -11.55 8.94
C VAL A 88 8.44 -10.04 9.19
N PHE A 89 9.02 -9.61 10.30
CA PHE A 89 9.12 -8.20 10.67
C PHE A 89 10.59 -7.78 10.61
N ASP A 90 10.94 -6.97 9.64
CA ASP A 90 12.29 -6.52 9.38
C ASP A 90 12.46 -5.06 9.85
N ASP A 91 13.15 -4.86 10.97
CA ASP A 91 13.49 -3.54 11.49
C ASP A 91 14.61 -2.90 10.66
N VAL A 92 14.27 -1.88 9.90
CA VAL A 92 15.19 -1.14 9.04
C VAL A 92 15.66 0.19 9.65
N SER A 93 15.31 0.47 10.91
CA SER A 93 15.66 1.72 11.61
C SER A 93 17.16 1.97 11.65
N SER A 94 17.96 0.92 11.91
CA SER A 94 19.41 1.00 11.92
C SER A 94 20.03 1.30 10.55
N LEU A 95 19.44 0.80 9.47
CA LEU A 95 19.84 1.09 8.10
C LEU A 95 19.56 2.56 7.76
N LEU A 96 18.38 3.05 8.09
CA LEU A 96 18.00 4.45 7.89
C LEU A 96 18.85 5.41 8.74
N ALA A 97 19.16 5.03 9.99
CA ALA A 97 20.04 5.81 10.86
C ALA A 97 21.46 5.96 10.28
N ARG A 98 21.97 4.96 9.57
CA ARG A 98 23.27 5.02 8.87
C ARG A 98 23.33 6.06 7.74
N MET A 99 22.19 6.41 7.15
CA MET A 99 22.12 7.56 6.22
C MET A 99 22.31 8.89 6.97
N GLY A 100 22.12 8.92 8.28
CA GLY A 100 22.38 10.07 9.15
C GLY A 100 21.63 11.33 8.70
N GLN A 101 22.36 12.47 8.69
CA GLN A 101 21.80 13.75 8.22
C GLN A 101 21.31 13.72 6.77
N SER A 102 21.79 12.78 5.94
CA SER A 102 21.34 12.64 4.56
C SER A 102 19.88 12.21 4.47
N ALA A 103 19.42 11.24 5.27
CA ALA A 103 18.01 10.83 5.28
C ALA A 103 17.08 11.97 5.72
N SER A 104 17.43 12.68 6.79
CA SER A 104 16.67 13.84 7.26
C SER A 104 16.61 14.96 6.23
N ARG A 105 17.71 15.20 5.50
CA ARG A 105 17.73 16.17 4.39
C ARG A 105 16.93 15.69 3.20
N LEU A 106 16.98 14.38 2.87
CA LEU A 106 16.23 13.76 1.80
C LEU A 106 14.72 13.97 1.99
N THR A 107 14.21 13.65 3.16
CA THR A 107 12.77 13.78 3.49
C THR A 107 12.32 15.24 3.60
N THR A 108 13.15 16.12 4.14
CA THR A 108 12.84 17.56 4.26
C THR A 108 12.76 18.26 2.90
N LEU A 109 13.61 17.87 1.95
CA LEU A 109 13.67 18.48 0.62
C LEU A 109 12.69 17.88 -0.38
N SER A 110 12.36 16.59 -0.24
CA SER A 110 11.57 15.86 -1.24
C SER A 110 10.06 15.98 -1.07
N ARG A 111 9.54 16.48 0.03
CA ARG A 111 8.11 16.43 0.42
C ARG A 111 7.56 15.00 0.59
N TYR A 112 8.40 13.98 0.58
CA TYR A 112 8.03 12.59 0.76
C TYR A 112 8.40 12.13 2.17
N SER A 113 7.65 11.15 2.66
CA SER A 113 7.95 10.50 3.94
C SER A 113 9.21 9.63 3.82
N VAL A 114 9.78 9.24 4.95
CA VAL A 114 10.83 8.21 5.03
C VAL A 114 10.40 6.93 4.29
N GLY A 115 9.09 6.64 4.27
CA GLY A 115 8.49 5.53 3.55
C GLY A 115 8.89 5.41 2.07
N ALA A 116 9.19 6.53 1.40
CA ALA A 116 9.69 6.52 0.02
C ALA A 116 11.09 5.89 -0.14
N LEU A 117 11.83 5.65 0.95
CA LEU A 117 13.16 5.01 0.88
C LEU A 117 13.10 3.48 0.95
N PHE A 118 12.00 2.90 1.33
CA PHE A 118 11.89 1.47 1.59
C PHE A 118 12.23 0.57 0.40
N PRO A 119 11.85 0.87 -0.86
CA PRO A 119 12.25 0.02 -1.99
C PRO A 119 13.78 -0.07 -2.14
N ILE A 120 14.52 0.97 -1.70
CA ILE A 120 15.98 1.01 -1.74
C ILE A 120 16.59 0.09 -0.67
N LEU A 121 15.85 -0.18 0.42
CA LEU A 121 16.30 -1.01 1.52
C LEU A 121 16.15 -2.52 1.25
N VAL A 122 15.27 -2.92 0.33
CA VAL A 122 14.97 -4.33 0.04
C VAL A 122 16.24 -5.16 -0.20
N PRO A 123 17.18 -4.76 -1.09
CA PRO A 123 18.37 -5.57 -1.33
C PRO A 123 19.34 -5.68 -0.15
N CYS A 124 19.33 -4.70 0.77
CA CYS A 124 20.18 -4.75 1.98
C CYS A 124 19.52 -5.53 3.12
N THR A 125 18.22 -5.80 3.04
CA THR A 125 17.45 -6.38 4.16
C THR A 125 17.15 -7.85 3.91
N LEU A 126 16.68 -8.21 2.72
CA LEU A 126 16.24 -9.57 2.42
C LEU A 126 17.38 -10.46 1.94
N THR A 127 17.45 -11.68 2.48
CA THR A 127 18.44 -12.72 2.09
C THR A 127 17.95 -13.63 0.97
N ALA A 128 16.67 -13.57 0.60
CA ALA A 128 16.10 -14.30 -0.51
C ALA A 128 16.82 -14.02 -1.85
N ASP A 129 16.69 -14.89 -2.82
CA ASP A 129 17.31 -14.71 -4.15
C ASP A 129 16.52 -13.74 -5.03
N ARG A 130 15.22 -13.62 -4.79
CA ARG A 130 14.30 -12.72 -5.47
C ARG A 130 13.31 -12.11 -4.46
N ALA A 131 12.84 -10.91 -4.71
CA ALA A 131 11.74 -10.31 -3.95
C ALA A 131 10.87 -9.43 -4.83
N ILE A 132 9.57 -9.38 -4.50
CA ILE A 132 8.63 -8.40 -4.99
C ILE A 132 8.52 -7.29 -3.92
N TYR A 133 8.66 -6.04 -4.31
CA TYR A 133 8.32 -4.89 -3.49
C TYR A 133 6.99 -4.31 -3.94
N LEU A 134 6.11 -3.99 -2.99
CA LEU A 134 4.84 -3.31 -3.23
C LEU A 134 4.66 -2.16 -2.23
N ASP A 135 4.19 -1.01 -2.72
CA ASP A 135 3.77 0.10 -1.85
C ASP A 135 2.54 -0.28 -1.01
N SER A 136 2.37 0.34 0.17
CA SER A 136 1.23 0.07 1.07
C SER A 136 -0.11 0.64 0.57
N ASP A 137 -0.13 1.37 -0.55
CA ASP A 137 -1.33 1.88 -1.21
C ASP A 137 -1.71 1.07 -2.46
N ILE A 138 -1.43 -0.21 -2.42
CA ILE A 138 -1.71 -1.20 -3.48
C ILE A 138 -2.82 -2.17 -3.03
N VAL A 139 -3.52 -2.73 -4.00
CA VAL A 139 -4.35 -3.92 -3.87
C VAL A 139 -3.95 -4.91 -4.97
N VAL A 140 -3.65 -6.14 -4.59
CA VAL A 140 -3.29 -7.22 -5.51
C VAL A 140 -4.55 -8.02 -5.84
N ASN A 141 -5.14 -7.76 -7.00
CA ASN A 141 -6.36 -8.43 -7.47
C ASN A 141 -6.07 -9.44 -8.59
N LEU A 142 -4.99 -10.19 -8.41
CA LEU A 142 -4.52 -11.27 -9.27
C LEU A 142 -3.66 -12.24 -8.44
N ASP A 143 -3.29 -13.40 -9.01
CA ASP A 143 -2.31 -14.27 -8.36
C ASP A 143 -0.92 -13.61 -8.38
N ILE A 144 -0.35 -13.35 -7.20
CA ILE A 144 1.00 -12.75 -7.07
C ILE A 144 2.09 -13.63 -7.70
N GLY A 145 1.83 -14.91 -7.88
CA GLY A 145 2.69 -15.82 -8.62
C GLY A 145 2.97 -15.35 -10.05
N GLU A 146 2.02 -14.66 -10.70
CA GLU A 146 2.24 -14.09 -12.03
C GLU A 146 3.30 -12.97 -12.03
N VAL A 147 3.41 -12.23 -10.94
CA VAL A 147 4.48 -11.23 -10.77
C VAL A 147 5.81 -11.90 -10.42
N TRP A 148 5.75 -12.96 -9.60
CA TRP A 148 6.95 -13.73 -9.24
C TRP A 148 7.59 -14.40 -10.43
N ASP A 149 6.80 -14.95 -11.34
CA ASP A 149 7.28 -15.73 -12.50
C ASP A 149 7.72 -14.83 -13.68
N ILE A 150 7.73 -13.51 -13.51
CA ILE A 150 8.24 -12.60 -14.55
C ILE A 150 9.67 -12.99 -14.96
N ASP A 151 9.87 -13.19 -16.27
CA ASP A 151 11.21 -13.37 -16.82
C ASP A 151 11.99 -12.04 -16.70
N MET A 152 12.98 -12.01 -15.81
CA MET A 152 13.86 -10.86 -15.60
C MET A 152 14.78 -10.59 -16.79
N LYS A 153 14.88 -11.51 -17.77
CA LYS A 153 15.76 -11.39 -18.95
C LYS A 153 17.21 -11.09 -18.59
N GLY A 154 17.67 -11.66 -17.47
CA GLY A 154 19.00 -11.44 -16.93
C GLY A 154 19.24 -10.01 -16.42
N ARG A 155 18.18 -9.24 -16.09
CA ARG A 155 18.30 -7.90 -15.54
C ARG A 155 18.04 -7.90 -14.02
N ALA A 156 18.60 -6.91 -13.33
CA ALA A 156 18.54 -6.83 -11.88
C ALA A 156 17.19 -6.34 -11.34
N LEU A 157 16.42 -5.60 -12.15
CA LEU A 157 15.15 -5.00 -11.76
C LEU A 157 14.07 -5.26 -12.81
N ALA A 158 12.82 -5.49 -12.39
CA ALA A 158 11.66 -5.42 -13.27
C ALA A 158 10.59 -4.51 -12.67
N GLY A 159 9.79 -3.86 -13.52
CA GLY A 159 8.71 -2.99 -13.11
C GLY A 159 7.90 -2.44 -14.28
N VAL A 160 6.80 -1.79 -13.96
CA VAL A 160 5.88 -1.20 -14.95
C VAL A 160 6.30 0.22 -15.28
N ARG A 161 6.16 0.59 -16.55
CA ARG A 161 6.43 1.97 -17.01
C ARG A 161 5.53 2.97 -16.29
N ASP A 162 6.10 4.11 -15.92
CA ASP A 162 5.33 5.22 -15.37
C ASP A 162 4.63 6.01 -16.49
N ASP A 163 3.38 5.67 -16.77
CA ASP A 163 2.57 6.34 -17.80
C ASP A 163 2.26 7.80 -17.48
N PHE A 164 2.29 8.19 -16.22
CA PHE A 164 2.09 9.57 -15.83
C PHE A 164 3.19 10.48 -16.38
N LEU A 165 4.42 10.02 -16.41
CA LEU A 165 5.53 10.74 -17.04
C LEU A 165 5.54 10.57 -18.56
N SER A 166 5.00 9.48 -19.09
CA SER A 166 4.88 9.22 -20.53
C SER A 166 3.74 10.00 -21.20
N SER A 167 2.72 10.38 -20.45
CA SER A 167 1.47 10.98 -20.96
C SER A 167 1.56 12.51 -21.18
N LYS A 168 0.47 13.10 -21.67
CA LYS A 168 0.27 14.50 -22.11
C LYS A 168 0.79 15.61 -21.16
N ARG A 169 1.13 15.33 -19.92
CA ARG A 169 1.73 16.29 -18.97
C ARG A 169 3.20 16.61 -19.25
N ARG A 170 3.88 15.88 -20.13
CA ARG A 170 5.21 16.25 -20.68
C ARG A 170 5.23 17.67 -21.29
N ARG A 171 4.09 18.23 -21.68
CA ARG A 171 3.99 19.56 -22.31
C ARG A 171 4.47 20.72 -21.42
N PHE A 172 4.65 20.50 -20.13
CA PHE A 172 5.04 21.57 -19.18
C PHE A 172 6.50 21.54 -18.74
N LEU A 173 7.28 20.56 -19.20
CA LEU A 173 8.72 20.49 -18.92
C LEU A 173 9.46 20.39 -20.25
N SER A 174 10.49 21.21 -20.42
CA SER A 174 11.35 21.05 -21.60
C SER A 174 12.06 19.69 -21.55
N PRO A 175 12.36 19.08 -22.72
CA PRO A 175 13.11 17.83 -22.78
C PRO A 175 14.45 17.92 -22.03
N GLU A 176 15.10 19.09 -22.06
CA GLU A 176 16.37 19.35 -21.38
C GLU A 176 16.20 19.38 -19.85
N ALA A 177 15.17 20.08 -19.35
CA ALA A 177 14.87 20.13 -17.92
C ALA A 177 14.49 18.74 -17.38
N LEU A 178 13.85 17.94 -18.20
CA LEU A 178 13.44 16.59 -17.87
C LEU A 178 14.63 15.62 -17.92
N SER A 179 15.49 15.72 -18.93
CA SER A 179 16.73 14.94 -19.04
C SER A 179 17.71 15.28 -17.92
N ALA A 180 17.88 16.57 -17.60
CA ALA A 180 18.71 17.00 -16.47
C ALA A 180 18.21 16.45 -15.13
N ARG A 181 16.88 16.42 -14.97
CA ARG A 181 16.23 15.87 -13.77
C ARG A 181 16.45 14.37 -13.61
N LEU A 182 16.47 13.63 -14.70
CA LEU A 182 16.54 12.17 -14.72
C LEU A 182 17.94 11.66 -15.02
N ASN A 183 18.98 12.49 -14.93
CA ASN A 183 20.36 12.12 -15.24
C ASN A 183 20.54 11.47 -16.61
N GLY A 184 19.83 11.94 -17.61
CA GLY A 184 19.84 11.35 -18.94
C GLY A 184 19.14 10.00 -19.04
N CYS A 185 18.33 9.61 -18.04
CA CYS A 185 17.40 8.50 -18.20
C CYS A 185 16.37 8.85 -19.26
N ASP A 186 16.13 7.91 -20.17
CA ASP A 186 15.03 8.01 -21.11
C ASP A 186 13.69 7.83 -20.37
N LEU A 187 12.80 8.82 -20.49
CA LEU A 187 11.46 8.74 -19.92
C LEU A 187 10.61 7.62 -20.50
N SER A 188 10.89 7.18 -21.72
CA SER A 188 10.21 6.02 -22.30
C SER A 188 10.65 4.71 -21.61
N ALA A 189 11.73 4.76 -20.82
CA ALA A 189 12.31 3.66 -20.08
C ALA A 189 12.32 3.91 -18.57
N TYR A 190 11.31 4.62 -18.04
CA TYR A 190 11.20 4.99 -16.63
C TYR A 190 10.11 4.16 -15.95
N VAL A 191 10.48 3.43 -14.87
CA VAL A 191 9.53 2.61 -14.09
C VAL A 191 8.93 3.42 -12.94
N ASN A 192 7.70 3.05 -12.57
CA ASN A 192 7.10 3.44 -11.30
C ASN A 192 7.62 2.53 -10.18
N SER A 193 8.03 3.10 -9.03
CA SER A 193 8.64 2.36 -7.91
C SER A 193 7.67 1.61 -7.03
N GLY A 194 6.36 1.78 -7.19
CA GLY A 194 5.37 1.17 -6.31
C GLY A 194 5.19 -0.34 -6.47
N MET A 195 5.61 -0.92 -7.59
CA MET A 195 5.73 -2.36 -7.80
C MET A 195 7.05 -2.65 -8.52
N LEU A 196 7.92 -3.42 -7.85
CA LEU A 196 9.24 -3.79 -8.36
C LEU A 196 9.52 -5.27 -8.09
N VAL A 197 10.23 -5.92 -9.01
CA VAL A 197 10.81 -7.24 -8.77
C VAL A 197 12.32 -7.10 -8.80
N PHE A 198 13.00 -7.58 -7.75
CA PHE A 198 14.44 -7.56 -7.61
C PHE A 198 15.04 -8.95 -7.81
N ASP A 199 16.09 -9.06 -8.60
CA ASP A 199 17.03 -10.19 -8.60
C ASP A 199 18.10 -9.92 -7.52
N LEU A 200 17.79 -10.32 -6.28
CA LEU A 200 18.64 -10.05 -5.13
C LEU A 200 19.93 -10.88 -5.14
N ARG A 201 19.88 -12.11 -5.72
CA ARG A 201 21.07 -12.93 -5.89
C ARG A 201 22.08 -12.20 -6.76
N ARG A 202 21.64 -11.76 -7.95
CA ARG A 202 22.51 -11.05 -8.88
C ARG A 202 23.08 -9.77 -8.27
N LEU A 203 22.27 -8.99 -7.54
CA LEU A 203 22.75 -7.78 -6.87
C LEU A 203 23.85 -8.08 -5.86
N ARG A 204 23.72 -9.17 -5.08
CA ARG A 204 24.78 -9.61 -4.16
C ARG A 204 26.02 -10.10 -4.89
N ASP A 205 25.85 -10.92 -5.90
CA ASP A 205 26.98 -11.47 -6.69
C ASP A 205 27.79 -10.35 -7.37
N GLU A 206 27.14 -9.25 -7.73
CA GLU A 206 27.78 -8.07 -8.34
C GLU A 206 28.23 -7.03 -7.30
N GLY A 207 28.01 -7.24 -5.99
CA GLY A 207 28.33 -6.27 -4.93
C GLY A 207 27.51 -4.98 -5.02
N ARG A 208 26.26 -5.06 -5.52
CA ARG A 208 25.35 -3.94 -5.79
C ARG A 208 24.14 -3.90 -4.84
N GLU A 209 24.11 -4.73 -3.81
CA GLU A 209 23.02 -4.80 -2.84
C GLU A 209 22.93 -3.55 -1.96
N ASN A 210 24.02 -2.81 -1.76
CA ASN A 210 24.03 -1.61 -0.92
C ASN A 210 23.50 -0.36 -1.65
N LEU A 211 22.21 -0.43 -2.04
CA LEU A 211 21.55 0.68 -2.73
C LEU A 211 21.43 1.93 -1.86
N LEU A 212 21.45 1.79 -0.54
CA LEU A 212 21.32 2.91 0.39
C LEU A 212 22.49 3.88 0.29
N GLU A 213 23.73 3.37 0.25
CA GLU A 213 24.94 4.17 0.06
C GLU A 213 24.96 4.81 -1.33
N ALA A 214 24.65 4.02 -2.37
CA ALA A 214 24.57 4.51 -3.74
C ALA A 214 23.52 5.64 -3.88
N CYS A 215 22.36 5.51 -3.22
CA CYS A 215 21.31 6.54 -3.20
C CYS A 215 21.81 7.82 -2.51
N SER A 216 22.47 7.70 -1.37
CA SER A 216 23.02 8.86 -0.65
C SER A 216 24.00 9.65 -1.52
N LEU A 217 24.96 8.96 -2.15
CA LEU A 217 25.94 9.58 -3.04
C LEU A 217 25.29 10.19 -4.29
N TRP A 218 24.31 9.51 -4.86
CA TRP A 218 23.55 10.02 -6.01
C TRP A 218 22.77 11.27 -5.64
N PHE A 219 22.09 11.26 -4.49
CA PHE A 219 21.25 12.37 -4.04
C PHE A 219 22.06 13.62 -3.74
N GLU A 220 23.24 13.51 -3.14
CA GLU A 220 24.12 14.67 -2.91
C GLU A 220 24.40 15.45 -4.19
N ARG A 221 24.52 14.75 -5.32
CA ARG A 221 24.77 15.35 -6.65
C ARG A 221 23.49 15.89 -7.30
N HIS A 222 22.32 15.30 -6.99
CA HIS A 222 21.07 15.54 -7.72
C HIS A 222 19.95 16.16 -6.87
N ARG A 223 20.23 16.55 -5.62
CA ARG A 223 19.26 17.09 -4.66
C ARG A 223 18.38 18.24 -5.17
N HIS A 224 18.88 19.02 -6.15
CA HIS A 224 18.14 20.15 -6.72
C HIS A 224 17.29 19.74 -7.93
N THR A 225 17.50 18.55 -8.49
CA THR A 225 16.83 18.06 -9.69
C THR A 225 15.96 16.85 -9.42
N ALA A 226 16.26 16.02 -8.42
CA ALA A 226 15.44 14.90 -8.01
C ALA A 226 14.07 15.36 -7.50
N ARG A 227 13.01 14.68 -7.93
CA ARG A 227 11.62 15.03 -7.58
C ARG A 227 10.87 13.87 -6.95
N TYR A 228 11.13 12.65 -7.41
CA TYR A 228 10.63 11.40 -6.84
C TYR A 228 11.84 10.61 -6.37
N LEU A 229 12.11 10.71 -5.07
CA LEU A 229 13.39 10.33 -4.47
C LEU A 229 13.89 8.94 -4.87
N ASP A 230 13.15 7.92 -4.46
CA ASP A 230 13.43 6.51 -4.74
C ASP A 230 13.31 6.20 -6.22
N GLN A 231 12.22 6.65 -6.84
CA GLN A 231 11.91 6.37 -8.23
C GLN A 231 12.95 7.00 -9.18
N ASP A 232 13.33 8.27 -8.98
CA ASP A 232 14.37 8.93 -9.78
C ASP A 232 15.73 8.22 -9.62
N PHE A 233 16.10 7.84 -8.37
CA PHE A 233 17.33 7.13 -8.08
C PHE A 233 17.34 5.74 -8.74
N LEU A 234 16.32 4.92 -8.53
CA LEU A 234 16.25 3.56 -9.07
C LEU A 234 16.34 3.56 -10.59
N ASN A 235 15.63 4.47 -11.25
CA ASN A 235 15.70 4.62 -12.70
C ASN A 235 17.08 5.07 -13.21
N ALA A 236 17.77 5.93 -12.45
CA ALA A 236 19.12 6.36 -12.78
C ALA A 236 20.15 5.25 -12.53
N HIS A 237 20.03 4.53 -11.40
CA HIS A 237 20.97 3.49 -10.96
C HIS A 237 20.89 2.24 -11.83
N PHE A 238 19.66 1.80 -12.16
CA PHE A 238 19.40 0.61 -12.98
C PHE A 238 19.20 0.92 -14.47
N LYS A 239 19.65 2.09 -14.94
CA LYS A 239 19.53 2.45 -16.34
C LYS A 239 20.09 1.35 -17.26
N GLY A 240 19.24 0.83 -18.16
CA GLY A 240 19.61 -0.26 -19.08
C GLY A 240 19.56 -1.66 -18.43
N ASP A 241 19.30 -1.78 -17.14
CA ASP A 241 19.23 -3.02 -16.35
C ASP A 241 17.84 -3.26 -15.77
N ILE A 242 16.79 -2.77 -16.45
CA ILE A 242 15.39 -2.88 -16.07
C ILE A 242 14.61 -3.67 -17.13
N THR A 243 13.84 -4.68 -16.71
CA THR A 243 12.84 -5.34 -17.52
C THR A 243 11.50 -4.64 -17.34
N PHE A 244 10.90 -4.18 -18.45
CA PHE A 244 9.56 -3.60 -18.44
C PHE A 244 8.52 -4.69 -18.61
N VAL A 245 7.49 -4.65 -17.76
CA VAL A 245 6.44 -5.65 -17.69
C VAL A 245 5.07 -5.06 -18.01
N ASP A 246 4.05 -5.92 -18.10
CA ASP A 246 2.68 -5.55 -18.43
C ASP A 246 2.13 -4.50 -17.42
N GLU A 247 1.40 -3.50 -17.92
CA GLU A 247 0.82 -2.42 -17.14
C GLU A 247 -0.16 -2.89 -16.06
N ARG A 248 -0.76 -4.08 -16.23
CA ARG A 248 -1.67 -4.65 -15.22
C ARG A 248 -1.00 -4.95 -13.89
N PHE A 249 0.32 -5.10 -13.85
CA PHE A 249 1.07 -5.35 -12.62
C PHE A 249 1.32 -4.08 -11.77
N ASN A 250 0.98 -2.90 -12.29
CA ASN A 250 1.02 -1.66 -11.50
C ASN A 250 0.03 -0.64 -12.10
N ARG A 251 -1.25 -1.02 -12.17
CA ARG A 251 -2.29 -0.22 -12.78
C ARG A 251 -2.71 0.91 -11.86
N HIS A 252 -2.59 2.14 -12.32
CA HIS A 252 -3.05 3.29 -11.57
C HIS A 252 -4.56 3.24 -11.35
N GLY A 253 -5.02 3.37 -10.12
CA GLY A 253 -6.41 3.21 -9.70
C GLY A 253 -7.42 4.20 -10.31
N SER A 254 -7.00 5.05 -11.25
CA SER A 254 -7.88 5.91 -12.04
C SER A 254 -8.23 5.33 -13.43
N ALA A 255 -7.55 4.27 -13.86
CA ALA A 255 -7.69 3.67 -15.18
C ALA A 255 -8.53 2.39 -15.11
N GLY A 256 -9.79 2.47 -15.48
CA GLY A 256 -10.65 1.40 -15.97
C GLY A 256 -10.80 0.16 -15.10
N ASP A 257 -10.46 -0.99 -15.66
CA ASP A 257 -10.68 -2.31 -15.12
C ASP A 257 -9.77 -2.62 -13.93
N THR A 258 -10.37 -3.06 -12.82
CA THR A 258 -9.68 -3.49 -11.59
C THR A 258 -9.54 -5.01 -11.49
N GLU A 259 -10.11 -5.75 -12.42
CA GLU A 259 -10.00 -7.20 -12.47
C GLU A 259 -8.63 -7.62 -13.00
N ASN A 260 -8.11 -8.70 -12.48
CA ASN A 260 -6.83 -9.27 -12.88
C ASN A 260 -5.68 -8.25 -12.97
N ALA A 261 -5.53 -7.44 -11.92
CA ALA A 261 -4.54 -6.36 -11.88
C ALA A 261 -4.00 -6.09 -10.47
N VAL A 262 -2.77 -5.61 -10.39
CA VAL A 262 -2.23 -4.93 -9.21
C VAL A 262 -2.64 -3.46 -9.32
N ILE A 263 -3.54 -3.04 -8.43
CA ILE A 263 -4.14 -1.70 -8.43
C ILE A 263 -3.33 -0.79 -7.52
N HIS A 264 -2.76 0.28 -8.05
CA HIS A 264 -1.97 1.23 -7.29
C HIS A 264 -2.72 2.56 -7.15
N TYR A 265 -3.08 2.93 -5.93
CA TYR A 265 -3.77 4.17 -5.61
C TYR A 265 -2.81 5.36 -5.48
N THR A 266 -2.09 5.66 -6.57
CA THR A 266 -1.12 6.76 -6.61
C THR A 266 -1.73 8.13 -6.33
N GLY A 267 -0.93 9.05 -5.82
CA GLY A 267 -1.33 10.43 -5.58
C GLY A 267 -1.98 10.67 -4.20
N PRO A 268 -2.47 11.89 -3.94
CA PRO A 268 -2.86 12.33 -2.59
C PRO A 268 -4.25 11.85 -2.15
N VAL A 269 -5.08 11.37 -3.08
CA VAL A 269 -6.42 10.86 -2.76
C VAL A 269 -6.36 9.35 -2.72
N LYS A 270 -6.38 8.80 -1.51
CA LYS A 270 -6.36 7.37 -1.24
C LYS A 270 -7.78 6.85 -0.96
N PRO A 271 -8.04 5.52 -1.07
CA PRO A 271 -9.33 4.94 -0.72
C PRO A 271 -9.82 5.35 0.67
N TRP A 272 -8.92 5.35 1.65
CA TRP A 272 -9.24 5.62 3.06
C TRP A 272 -9.45 7.09 3.42
N ASN A 273 -9.00 8.03 2.59
CA ASN A 273 -9.27 9.47 2.73
C ASN A 273 -10.04 10.04 1.52
N GLY A 274 -10.55 9.17 0.66
CA GLY A 274 -11.34 9.47 -0.51
C GLY A 274 -12.84 9.59 -0.21
N MET A 275 -13.63 9.66 -1.26
CA MET A 275 -15.09 9.55 -1.18
C MET A 275 -15.47 8.08 -1.25
N LEU A 276 -16.09 7.56 -0.18
CA LEU A 276 -16.69 6.23 -0.20
C LEU A 276 -17.68 6.10 -1.37
N GLY A 277 -17.68 4.95 -2.05
CA GLY A 277 -18.61 4.65 -3.14
C GLY A 277 -18.08 4.91 -4.55
N ARG A 278 -16.81 5.23 -4.74
CA ARG A 278 -16.18 5.17 -6.04
C ARG A 278 -15.87 3.71 -6.37
N SER A 279 -16.33 3.24 -7.54
CA SER A 279 -16.14 1.85 -7.97
C SER A 279 -14.68 1.39 -7.91
N LYS A 280 -13.75 2.28 -8.24
CA LYS A 280 -12.30 2.01 -8.19
C LYS A 280 -11.71 1.82 -6.79
N GLU A 281 -12.42 2.25 -5.74
CA GLU A 281 -12.00 2.11 -4.34
C GLU A 281 -12.59 0.85 -3.68
N LEU A 282 -13.58 0.21 -4.33
CA LEU A 282 -14.25 -0.98 -3.82
C LEU A 282 -13.30 -2.15 -3.52
N PRO A 283 -12.29 -2.48 -4.38
CA PRO A 283 -11.37 -3.55 -4.06
C PRO A 283 -10.63 -3.34 -2.74
N TYR A 284 -10.16 -2.10 -2.46
CA TYR A 284 -9.53 -1.78 -1.19
C TYR A 284 -10.45 -2.06 0.01
N TRP A 285 -11.70 -1.59 -0.04
CA TRP A 285 -12.66 -1.76 1.05
C TRP A 285 -13.11 -3.21 1.21
N LEU A 286 -13.17 -3.97 0.11
CA LEU A 286 -13.46 -5.40 0.14
C LEU A 286 -12.40 -6.15 0.96
N TYR A 287 -11.12 -5.96 0.64
CA TYR A 287 -10.03 -6.60 1.37
C TYR A 287 -9.89 -6.05 2.79
N PHE A 288 -10.02 -4.73 2.98
CA PHE A 288 -10.00 -4.12 4.31
C PHE A 288 -11.04 -4.76 5.25
N SER A 289 -12.25 -5.02 4.78
CA SER A 289 -13.31 -5.63 5.58
C SER A 289 -13.01 -7.06 6.07
N ARG A 290 -12.01 -7.70 5.49
CA ARG A 290 -11.55 -9.06 5.87
C ARG A 290 -10.34 -9.04 6.80
N THR A 291 -9.74 -7.87 7.03
CA THR A 291 -8.59 -7.73 7.94
C THR A 291 -9.03 -7.56 9.39
N PRO A 292 -8.15 -7.87 10.37
CA PRO A 292 -8.41 -7.58 11.79
C PRO A 292 -8.52 -6.08 12.14
N TRP A 293 -8.16 -5.17 11.21
CA TRP A 293 -8.36 -3.73 11.35
C TRP A 293 -9.72 -3.24 10.86
N ALA A 294 -10.57 -4.14 10.38
CA ALA A 294 -11.87 -3.78 9.81
C ALA A 294 -12.69 -2.92 10.77
N GLN A 295 -13.30 -1.88 10.22
CA GLN A 295 -14.25 -0.99 10.90
C GLN A 295 -15.53 -0.93 10.07
N PRO A 296 -16.70 -0.76 10.70
CA PRO A 296 -17.93 -0.52 9.97
C PRO A 296 -17.78 0.67 9.00
N LEU A 297 -18.22 0.49 7.75
CA LEU A 297 -18.10 1.54 6.72
C LEU A 297 -18.83 2.82 7.10
N GLU A 298 -19.92 2.70 7.87
CA GLU A 298 -20.69 3.82 8.41
C GLU A 298 -19.82 4.70 9.32
N GLU A 299 -19.02 4.10 10.19
CA GLU A 299 -18.11 4.84 11.07
C GLU A 299 -17.03 5.59 10.27
N VAL A 300 -16.49 4.93 9.23
CA VAL A 300 -15.53 5.57 8.32
C VAL A 300 -16.15 6.75 7.60
N LEU A 301 -17.39 6.58 7.11
CA LEU A 301 -18.12 7.66 6.43
C LEU A 301 -18.37 8.84 7.38
N VAL A 302 -18.88 8.57 8.58
CA VAL A 302 -19.17 9.61 9.60
C VAL A 302 -17.89 10.33 9.97
N ARG A 303 -16.81 9.63 10.26
CA ARG A 303 -15.50 10.22 10.54
C ARG A 303 -15.04 11.15 9.42
N ASN A 304 -15.05 10.70 8.17
CA ASN A 304 -14.62 11.52 7.03
C ASN A 304 -15.50 12.76 6.83
N MET A 305 -16.81 12.65 7.09
CA MET A 305 -17.72 13.78 7.03
C MET A 305 -17.40 14.82 8.14
N MET A 306 -17.07 14.36 9.34
CA MET A 306 -16.70 15.20 10.47
C MET A 306 -15.37 15.92 10.22
N GLU A 307 -14.34 15.20 9.78
CA GLU A 307 -13.04 15.78 9.42
C GLU A 307 -13.18 16.86 8.34
N ALA A 308 -14.03 16.60 7.33
CA ALA A 308 -14.33 17.60 6.31
C ALA A 308 -15.03 18.85 6.89
N ALA A 309 -15.96 18.66 7.83
CA ALA A 309 -16.68 19.74 8.48
C ALA A 309 -15.75 20.60 9.35
N MET A 310 -14.85 19.96 10.09
CA MET A 310 -13.86 20.62 10.96
C MET A 310 -12.68 21.24 10.17
N GLY A 311 -12.54 20.92 8.89
CA GLY A 311 -11.44 21.41 8.06
C GLY A 311 -10.09 20.78 8.38
N SER A 312 -10.09 19.48 8.71
CA SER A 312 -8.88 18.72 9.02
C SER A 312 -7.78 18.94 7.98
N PRO A 313 -6.53 19.24 8.38
CA PRO A 313 -5.41 19.42 7.49
C PRO A 313 -5.00 18.10 6.79
N ASN A 314 -5.36 16.94 7.37
CA ASN A 314 -5.05 15.63 6.85
C ASN A 314 -5.97 15.23 5.68
N MET A 315 -7.05 15.95 5.46
CA MET A 315 -7.98 15.65 4.37
C MET A 315 -7.66 16.47 3.12
N HIS A 316 -7.54 15.77 1.98
CA HIS A 316 -7.29 16.44 0.70
C HIS A 316 -8.39 17.48 0.38
N PRO A 317 -8.03 18.73 -0.04
CA PRO A 317 -8.99 19.84 -0.19
C PRO A 317 -10.16 19.52 -1.12
N HIS A 318 -9.97 18.70 -2.16
CA HIS A 318 -11.05 18.29 -3.06
C HIS A 318 -12.06 17.40 -2.33
N VAL A 319 -11.57 16.43 -1.56
CA VAL A 319 -12.40 15.49 -0.77
C VAL A 319 -13.18 16.26 0.29
N SER A 320 -12.53 17.16 1.02
CA SER A 320 -13.17 18.04 1.99
C SER A 320 -14.31 18.85 1.36
N ARG A 321 -14.10 19.44 0.19
CA ARG A 321 -15.17 20.17 -0.54
C ARG A 321 -16.35 19.27 -0.92
N CYS A 322 -16.09 18.03 -1.31
CA CYS A 322 -17.16 17.08 -1.64
C CYS A 322 -18.01 16.72 -0.44
N TYR A 323 -17.38 16.38 0.70
CA TYR A 323 -18.11 16.10 1.94
C TYR A 323 -18.88 17.32 2.46
N LYS A 324 -18.31 18.54 2.41
CA LYS A 324 -19.02 19.77 2.75
C LYS A 324 -20.26 19.99 1.88
N LYS A 325 -20.22 19.66 0.58
CA LYS A 325 -21.39 19.70 -0.29
C LYS A 325 -22.44 18.68 0.12
N ILE A 326 -22.06 17.45 0.48
CA ILE A 326 -22.97 16.42 0.96
C ILE A 326 -23.64 16.89 2.26
N LEU A 327 -22.88 17.34 3.24
CA LEU A 327 -23.39 17.88 4.51
C LEU A 327 -24.37 19.03 4.29
N SER A 328 -24.04 19.98 3.38
CA SER A 328 -24.92 21.09 3.06
C SER A 328 -26.26 20.66 2.40
N ARG A 329 -26.25 19.58 1.61
CA ARG A 329 -27.47 18.97 1.03
C ARG A 329 -28.31 18.31 2.15
N LEU A 330 -27.69 17.44 2.94
CA LEU A 330 -28.35 16.76 4.06
C LEU A 330 -28.98 17.78 5.03
N ARG A 331 -28.26 18.86 5.37
CA ARG A 331 -28.81 19.96 6.19
C ARG A 331 -30.04 20.60 5.55
N ARG A 332 -30.00 20.90 4.25
CA ARG A 332 -31.16 21.50 3.53
C ARG A 332 -32.35 20.55 3.51
N ASP A 333 -32.11 19.27 3.26
CA ASP A 333 -33.18 18.27 3.18
C ASP A 333 -33.79 18.00 4.57
N LEU A 334 -32.96 17.98 5.61
CA LEU A 334 -33.41 17.90 7.00
C LEU A 334 -34.28 19.12 7.37
N LEU A 335 -33.84 20.34 7.03
CA LEU A 335 -34.61 21.55 7.28
C LEU A 335 -35.96 21.55 6.53
N ARG A 336 -35.98 21.08 5.29
CA ARG A 336 -37.23 20.90 4.50
C ARG A 336 -38.15 19.88 5.14
N TRP A 337 -37.59 18.76 5.65
CA TRP A 337 -38.35 17.72 6.31
C TRP A 337 -38.93 18.24 7.63
N VAL A 338 -38.11 18.87 8.47
CA VAL A 338 -38.53 19.50 9.71
C VAL A 338 -39.64 20.54 9.49
N SER A 339 -39.53 21.37 8.44
CA SER A 339 -40.57 22.36 8.12
C SER A 339 -41.91 21.74 7.65
N ARG A 340 -41.87 20.49 7.12
CA ARG A 340 -43.06 19.75 6.69
C ARG A 340 -43.69 18.89 7.78
N ALA A 341 -42.87 18.45 8.75
CA ALA A 341 -43.30 17.48 9.78
C ALA A 341 -44.00 18.11 11.00
N GLY A 342 -44.04 19.43 11.10
CA GLY A 342 -44.64 20.13 12.22
C GLY A 342 -43.75 20.15 13.49
N THR A 343 -44.21 20.91 14.49
CA THR A 343 -43.42 21.29 15.68
C THR A 343 -42.94 20.13 16.55
N TRP A 344 -43.71 19.05 16.67
CA TRP A 344 -43.35 17.91 17.54
C TRP A 344 -42.19 17.06 17.03
N THR A 345 -42.11 16.86 15.74
CA THR A 345 -41.00 16.13 15.13
C THR A 345 -39.71 16.95 15.10
N ALA A 346 -39.85 18.28 15.05
CA ALA A 346 -38.70 19.18 15.12
C ALA A 346 -38.02 19.17 16.50
N ILE A 347 -38.79 19.03 17.58
CA ILE A 347 -38.26 18.95 18.96
C ILE A 347 -37.48 17.64 19.15
N LEU A 348 -38.02 16.49 18.71
CA LEU A 348 -37.32 15.21 18.80
C LEU A 348 -36.02 15.16 17.99
N CYS A 349 -35.98 15.78 16.82
CA CYS A 349 -34.76 15.91 16.04
C CYS A 349 -33.76 16.88 16.67
N ALA A 350 -34.21 17.98 17.28
CA ALA A 350 -33.35 18.91 18.00
C ALA A 350 -32.72 18.28 19.24
N GLU A 351 -33.47 17.46 19.99
CA GLU A 351 -32.94 16.68 21.11
C GLU A 351 -31.91 15.63 20.68
N SER A 352 -32.15 14.94 19.56
CA SER A 352 -31.19 13.98 19.00
C SER A 352 -29.92 14.67 18.50
N LEU A 353 -30.02 15.84 17.89
CA LEU A 353 -28.89 16.69 17.47
C LEU A 353 -28.14 17.27 18.67
N CYS A 354 -28.85 17.65 19.75
CA CYS A 354 -28.22 18.11 21.00
C CYS A 354 -27.51 16.97 21.73
N ARG A 355 -28.04 15.74 21.72
CA ARG A 355 -27.35 14.54 22.26
C ARG A 355 -26.08 14.23 21.46
N LEU A 356 -26.14 14.34 20.13
CA LEU A 356 -24.94 14.22 19.28
C LEU A 356 -23.91 15.33 19.61
N LYS A 357 -24.35 16.59 19.83
CA LYS A 357 -23.46 17.68 20.23
C LYS A 357 -22.84 17.44 21.60
N GLY A 358 -23.61 16.97 22.59
CA GLY A 358 -23.11 16.65 23.93
C GLY A 358 -22.11 15.49 23.98
N LEU A 359 -22.16 14.57 23.03
CA LEU A 359 -21.14 13.52 22.84
C LEU A 359 -19.79 14.08 22.32
N PHE A 360 -19.78 15.31 21.79
CA PHE A 360 -18.59 15.96 21.21
C PHE A 360 -17.96 17.02 22.12
N GLU A 361 -18.69 17.50 23.15
CA GLU A 361 -18.17 18.51 24.10
C GLU A 361 -17.57 17.87 25.36
N SER A 362 -17.56 16.53 25.49
CA SER A 362 -17.06 15.80 26.67
C SER A 362 -15.70 15.10 26.41
N LYS A 363 -14.89 15.65 25.51
CA LYS A 363 -13.47 15.23 25.39
C LYS A 363 -12.56 16.43 25.32
#